data_d559b2b361d2748ce7d457e0f17d3ecb
#
_entry.id   d559b2b361d2748ce7d457e0f17d3ecb
#
_cell.length_a   1.000
_cell.length_b   1.000
_cell.length_c   1.000
_cell.angle_alpha   90.00
_cell.angle_beta   90.00
_cell.angle_gamma   90.00
#
_symmetry.space_group_name_H-M   'P 1'
#
loop_
_entity.id
_entity.type
_entity.pdbx_description
1 polymer ?
#
loop_
_entity_poly.entity_id
_entity_poly.type
_entity_poly.pdbx_seq_one_letter_code
_entity_poly.pdbx_strand_id
1 'polypeptide(L)'
;MSGNFGNLVLGLGSNAAYYFPNTIEVNFLVLAGGGGGGSWGGGGAGGYRTSAGTSGGGASAEAVFDAALDATHTLTVGGGGAGIAQNNGNSGSQGSNSILGTVTSIGGGKGGGFTSNHSGGDGGSGGGMGYFADGSHSNGSGTSGQGFAGGTSSGFGGSGGGGASAVGVNGTGPERSGVGGNGGAGVASDITGSSVTRGGGGGGGAGDDRNDNGSGGSGGSGGGASGTELNGANTSVGNSASANTGGGGGGGANQGGSNFGGGGSGGSGFIVIKIADTHTAAFSGGVTSAGGSASGGFRVYTVTATSSSSETVTFSEA
;
A
#
# COMPACT_ATOMS: atom_id res chain seq x y z
N MET A 1 -29.42 20.73 -14.39
CA MET A 1 -29.53 20.36 -15.82
C MET A 1 -28.20 20.60 -16.46
N SER A 2 -27.34 19.59 -16.44
CA SER A 2 -26.05 19.60 -17.15
C SER A 2 -26.30 18.97 -18.50
N GLY A 3 -26.36 19.80 -19.53
CA GLY A 3 -26.60 19.36 -20.89
C GLY A 3 -25.37 18.69 -21.46
N ASN A 4 -25.55 17.46 -21.88
CA ASN A 4 -24.60 16.70 -22.66
C ASN A 4 -24.41 17.37 -24.01
N PHE A 5 -23.29 18.08 -24.24
CA PHE A 5 -22.94 18.62 -25.54
C PHE A 5 -22.26 17.56 -26.38
N GLY A 6 -23.03 16.55 -26.79
CA GLY A 6 -22.63 15.64 -27.84
C GLY A 6 -22.33 16.41 -29.13
N ASN A 7 -21.17 16.14 -29.71
CA ASN A 7 -20.77 16.45 -31.10
C ASN A 7 -21.17 17.82 -31.66
N LEU A 8 -20.43 18.88 -31.32
CA LEU A 8 -20.41 20.08 -32.13
C LEU A 8 -19.32 19.94 -33.20
N VAL A 9 -19.71 19.55 -34.42
CA VAL A 9 -18.85 19.62 -35.59
C VAL A 9 -18.88 21.10 -36.10
N LEU A 10 -17.89 21.89 -35.71
CA LEU A 10 -17.64 23.19 -36.33
C LEU A 10 -16.87 22.95 -37.63
N GLY A 11 -17.60 22.95 -38.76
CA GLY A 11 -17.02 22.92 -40.10
C GLY A 11 -16.25 24.20 -40.40
N LEU A 12 -14.94 24.17 -40.33
CA LEU A 12 -14.04 25.13 -40.98
C LEU A 12 -13.23 24.34 -42.02
N GLY A 13 -13.58 24.47 -43.23
CA GLY A 13 -12.96 24.14 -44.52
C GLY A 13 -11.55 23.54 -44.55
N SER A 14 -11.37 22.37 -43.93
CA SER A 14 -10.34 21.38 -44.24
C SER A 14 -10.75 20.07 -43.53
N ASN A 15 -10.64 18.94 -44.22
CA ASN A 15 -11.14 17.62 -43.83
C ASN A 15 -10.46 16.99 -42.57
N ALA A 16 -10.31 17.72 -41.49
CA ALA A 16 -9.92 17.17 -40.20
C ALA A 16 -11.12 17.20 -39.26
N ALA A 17 -11.86 16.13 -39.18
CA ALA A 17 -12.81 15.90 -38.09
C ALA A 17 -11.98 15.80 -36.77
N TYR A 18 -12.03 16.83 -35.93
CA TYR A 18 -11.54 16.72 -34.57
C TYR A 18 -12.47 15.78 -33.82
N TYR A 19 -12.03 14.56 -33.63
CA TYR A 19 -12.70 13.60 -32.78
C TYR A 19 -12.36 13.96 -31.31
N PHE A 20 -13.33 14.54 -30.62
CA PHE A 20 -13.26 14.63 -29.16
C PHE A 20 -13.71 13.26 -28.63
N PRO A 21 -12.82 12.50 -27.99
CA PRO A 21 -13.24 11.23 -27.40
C PRO A 21 -14.36 11.49 -26.39
N ASN A 22 -15.46 10.77 -26.51
CA ASN A 22 -16.52 10.78 -25.50
C ASN A 22 -15.91 10.18 -24.23
N THR A 23 -15.77 10.97 -23.17
CA THR A 23 -15.14 10.56 -21.91
C THR A 23 -16.12 10.63 -20.75
N ILE A 24 -15.88 9.82 -19.73
CA ILE A 24 -16.59 9.88 -18.45
C ILE A 24 -15.62 10.21 -17.32
N GLU A 25 -16.12 10.88 -16.30
CA GLU A 25 -15.39 11.11 -15.05
C GLU A 25 -15.46 9.88 -14.16
N VAL A 26 -14.33 9.30 -13.87
CA VAL A 26 -14.17 8.17 -12.95
C VAL A 26 -13.59 8.65 -11.62
N ASN A 27 -14.41 8.66 -10.58
CA ASN A 27 -13.89 8.80 -9.22
C ASN A 27 -13.24 7.49 -8.80
N PHE A 28 -12.11 7.57 -8.10
CA PHE A 28 -11.31 6.38 -7.81
C PHE A 28 -10.66 6.40 -6.41
N LEU A 29 -10.36 5.22 -5.95
CA LEU A 29 -9.32 4.90 -4.98
C LEU A 29 -8.43 3.82 -5.61
N VAL A 30 -7.15 4.08 -5.76
CA VAL A 30 -6.15 3.10 -6.22
C VAL A 30 -5.13 2.91 -5.10
N LEU A 31 -5.14 1.73 -4.50
CA LEU A 31 -4.26 1.34 -3.41
C LEU A 31 -3.36 0.19 -3.88
N ALA A 32 -2.05 0.37 -3.78
CA ALA A 32 -1.07 -0.65 -4.16
C ALA A 32 -0.90 -1.72 -3.07
N GLY A 33 -0.20 -2.80 -3.38
CA GLY A 33 0.21 -3.80 -2.40
C GLY A 33 1.24 -3.25 -1.42
N GLY A 34 1.13 -3.60 -0.14
CA GLY A 34 2.09 -3.23 0.90
C GLY A 34 3.39 -4.06 0.81
N GLY A 35 4.49 -3.55 1.33
CA GLY A 35 5.76 -4.26 1.42
C GLY A 35 5.75 -5.34 2.50
N GLY A 36 6.55 -6.39 2.32
CA GLY A 36 6.81 -7.41 3.33
C GLY A 36 7.74 -6.91 4.43
N GLY A 37 7.56 -7.39 5.65
CA GLY A 37 8.47 -7.15 6.76
C GLY A 37 9.80 -7.87 6.58
N GLY A 38 10.87 -7.28 7.08
CA GLY A 38 12.18 -7.87 7.20
C GLY A 38 12.34 -8.69 8.49
N SER A 39 13.55 -9.16 8.75
CA SER A 39 13.82 -9.84 10.01
C SER A 39 13.71 -8.90 11.24
N TRP A 40 13.62 -7.58 11.02
CA TRP A 40 13.40 -6.57 12.08
C TRP A 40 12.45 -5.45 11.65
N GLY A 41 12.73 -4.76 10.53
CA GLY A 41 11.94 -3.63 10.06
C GLY A 41 10.56 -4.04 9.55
N GLY A 42 9.53 -3.25 9.86
CA GLY A 42 8.19 -3.39 9.29
C GLY A 42 8.13 -2.91 7.83
N GLY A 43 7.32 -3.56 7.00
CA GLY A 43 7.06 -3.14 5.61
C GLY A 43 6.24 -1.84 5.54
N GLY A 44 6.48 -1.02 4.53
CA GLY A 44 5.67 0.17 4.23
C GLY A 44 4.31 -0.20 3.60
N ALA A 45 3.32 0.66 3.78
CA ALA A 45 2.04 0.52 3.08
C ALA A 45 2.20 0.75 1.57
N GLY A 46 1.31 0.17 0.78
CA GLY A 46 1.16 0.53 -0.63
C GLY A 46 0.75 1.99 -0.79
N GLY A 47 1.12 2.60 -1.91
CA GLY A 47 0.74 3.94 -2.28
C GLY A 47 -0.78 4.08 -2.31
N TYR A 48 -1.29 5.19 -1.80
CA TYR A 48 -2.71 5.49 -1.67
C TYR A 48 -3.05 6.72 -2.51
N ARG A 49 -3.78 6.54 -3.59
CA ARG A 49 -4.20 7.62 -4.50
C ARG A 49 -5.72 7.63 -4.63
N THR A 50 -6.34 8.80 -4.50
CA THR A 50 -7.81 8.91 -4.59
C THR A 50 -8.25 10.27 -5.11
N SER A 51 -9.35 10.28 -5.84
CA SER A 51 -10.08 11.51 -6.22
C SER A 51 -11.09 11.96 -5.16
N ALA A 52 -11.25 11.22 -4.06
CA ALA A 52 -12.24 11.51 -3.01
C ALA A 52 -11.58 11.61 -1.64
N GLY A 53 -11.62 12.76 -1.03
CA GLY A 53 -11.04 13.02 0.30
C GLY A 53 -9.55 13.34 0.26
N THR A 54 -8.74 12.59 1.01
CA THR A 54 -7.30 12.82 1.17
C THR A 54 -6.51 11.68 0.53
N SER A 55 -5.56 11.99 -0.35
CA SER A 55 -4.57 11.04 -0.85
C SER A 55 -3.46 10.81 0.17
N GLY A 56 -2.65 9.77 -0.07
CA GLY A 56 -1.52 9.47 0.81
C GLY A 56 -0.46 10.57 0.81
N GLY A 57 0.45 10.52 1.79
CA GLY A 57 1.49 11.53 1.94
C GLY A 57 0.98 12.92 2.33
N GLY A 58 -0.26 13.02 2.83
CA GLY A 58 -0.92 14.27 3.20
C GLY A 58 -1.40 15.11 2.01
N ALA A 59 -1.45 14.55 0.80
CA ALA A 59 -1.93 15.25 -0.37
C ALA A 59 -3.47 15.37 -0.38
N SER A 60 -3.99 16.40 -1.06
CA SER A 60 -5.41 16.55 -1.33
C SER A 60 -5.92 15.46 -2.29
N ALA A 61 -7.25 15.40 -2.46
CA ALA A 61 -7.87 14.60 -3.52
C ALA A 61 -7.26 14.94 -4.89
N GLU A 62 -7.04 13.93 -5.69
CA GLU A 62 -6.57 14.09 -7.07
C GLU A 62 -7.73 14.42 -8.00
N ALA A 63 -7.42 14.92 -9.21
CA ALA A 63 -8.43 15.03 -10.26
C ALA A 63 -9.01 13.65 -10.58
N VAL A 64 -10.27 13.61 -11.00
CA VAL A 64 -10.91 12.40 -11.51
C VAL A 64 -10.13 11.85 -12.71
N PHE A 65 -10.25 10.56 -12.97
CA PHE A 65 -9.71 9.94 -14.16
C PHE A 65 -10.72 10.08 -15.31
N ASP A 66 -10.37 10.86 -16.33
CA ASP A 66 -11.17 10.99 -17.55
C ASP A 66 -10.94 9.77 -18.45
N ALA A 67 -11.90 8.84 -18.43
CA ALA A 67 -11.82 7.60 -19.19
C ALA A 67 -12.57 7.74 -20.54
N ALA A 68 -11.92 7.38 -21.64
CA ALA A 68 -12.58 7.27 -22.93
C ALA A 68 -13.62 6.14 -22.90
N LEU A 69 -14.84 6.41 -23.35
CA LEU A 69 -15.89 5.40 -23.49
C LEU A 69 -15.52 4.38 -24.57
N ASP A 70 -15.97 3.14 -24.37
CA ASP A 70 -15.77 1.99 -25.27
C ASP A 70 -14.30 1.67 -25.59
N ALA A 71 -13.38 2.29 -24.84
CA ALA A 71 -11.95 1.98 -24.88
C ALA A 71 -11.54 1.10 -23.68
N THR A 72 -10.53 0.28 -23.87
CA THR A 72 -9.95 -0.54 -22.80
C THR A 72 -8.94 0.27 -22.00
N HIS A 73 -9.07 0.23 -20.66
CA HIS A 73 -8.13 0.84 -19.73
C HIS A 73 -7.46 -0.24 -18.90
N THR A 74 -6.15 -0.16 -18.73
CA THR A 74 -5.39 -1.10 -17.90
C THR A 74 -5.91 -1.12 -16.47
N LEU A 75 -6.07 -2.32 -15.91
CA LEU A 75 -6.52 -2.53 -14.54
C LEU A 75 -5.63 -3.59 -13.88
N THR A 76 -4.89 -3.20 -12.83
CA THR A 76 -4.02 -4.11 -12.09
C THR A 76 -4.14 -3.88 -10.59
N VAL A 77 -4.38 -4.94 -9.82
CA VAL A 77 -4.30 -4.91 -8.36
C VAL A 77 -2.97 -5.51 -7.93
N GLY A 78 -2.13 -4.71 -7.29
CA GLY A 78 -0.81 -5.12 -6.85
C GLY A 78 -0.85 -6.14 -5.71
N GLY A 79 -0.06 -7.19 -5.80
CA GLY A 79 0.15 -8.13 -4.70
C GLY A 79 0.99 -7.51 -3.57
N GLY A 80 0.78 -8.00 -2.33
CA GLY A 80 1.66 -7.68 -1.22
C GLY A 80 3.04 -8.31 -1.39
N GLY A 81 4.09 -7.62 -0.91
CA GLY A 81 5.45 -8.14 -0.88
C GLY A 81 5.58 -9.31 0.09
N ALA A 82 6.36 -10.32 -0.26
CA ALA A 82 6.63 -11.44 0.62
C ALA A 82 7.44 -10.99 1.86
N GLY A 83 7.07 -11.49 3.02
CA GLY A 83 7.92 -11.43 4.20
C GLY A 83 9.11 -12.36 4.07
N ILE A 84 10.08 -12.24 4.96
CA ILE A 84 11.27 -13.10 4.96
C ILE A 84 11.05 -14.33 5.84
N ALA A 85 11.59 -15.47 5.41
CA ALA A 85 11.55 -16.70 6.21
C ALA A 85 12.42 -16.60 7.47
N GLN A 86 12.08 -17.38 8.52
CA GLN A 86 12.91 -17.52 9.70
C GLN A 86 14.35 -17.97 9.37
N ASN A 87 15.27 -17.58 10.23
CA ASN A 87 16.71 -17.85 10.10
C ASN A 87 17.35 -17.25 8.84
N ASN A 88 16.66 -16.29 8.24
CA ASN A 88 17.16 -15.50 7.13
C ASN A 88 17.15 -14.02 7.54
N GLY A 89 18.30 -13.50 7.96
CA GLY A 89 18.44 -12.14 8.48
C GLY A 89 18.24 -11.00 7.46
N ASN A 90 17.66 -11.27 6.31
CA ASN A 90 17.51 -10.29 5.21
C ASN A 90 16.27 -9.39 5.35
N SER A 91 16.13 -8.50 4.36
CA SER A 91 14.94 -7.65 4.17
C SER A 91 13.79 -8.45 3.55
N GLY A 92 12.56 -7.99 3.75
CA GLY A 92 11.39 -8.46 3.00
C GLY A 92 11.45 -8.11 1.49
N SER A 93 10.34 -8.28 0.83
CA SER A 93 10.14 -7.90 -0.59
C SER A 93 9.25 -6.67 -0.72
N GLN A 94 9.45 -5.90 -1.78
CA GLN A 94 8.59 -4.77 -2.11
C GLN A 94 7.20 -5.25 -2.56
N GLY A 95 6.16 -4.47 -2.25
CA GLY A 95 4.83 -4.66 -2.81
C GLY A 95 4.77 -4.33 -4.30
N SER A 96 3.74 -4.80 -4.98
CA SER A 96 3.51 -4.51 -6.40
C SER A 96 2.60 -3.30 -6.60
N ASN A 97 2.77 -2.62 -7.73
CA ASN A 97 1.95 -1.46 -8.10
C ASN A 97 0.50 -1.87 -8.42
N SER A 98 -0.44 -0.96 -8.13
CA SER A 98 -1.82 -1.01 -8.66
C SER A 98 -2.01 0.06 -9.73
N ILE A 99 -2.80 -0.26 -10.77
CA ILE A 99 -3.00 0.60 -11.93
C ILE A 99 -4.49 0.67 -12.27
N LEU A 100 -4.98 1.89 -12.54
CA LEU A 100 -6.27 2.15 -13.18
C LEU A 100 -6.05 3.18 -14.31
N GLY A 101 -6.04 2.73 -15.55
CA GLY A 101 -5.73 3.56 -16.70
C GLY A 101 -4.36 4.24 -16.56
N THR A 102 -4.35 5.55 -16.41
CA THR A 102 -3.14 6.36 -16.22
C THR A 102 -2.74 6.54 -14.75
N VAL A 103 -3.60 6.13 -13.81
CA VAL A 103 -3.34 6.27 -12.37
C VAL A 103 -2.55 5.07 -11.87
N THR A 104 -1.30 5.29 -11.46
CA THR A 104 -0.44 4.24 -10.89
C THR A 104 -0.12 4.55 -9.43
N SER A 105 -0.48 3.65 -8.53
CA SER A 105 -0.03 3.63 -7.14
C SER A 105 1.17 2.71 -6.98
N ILE A 106 2.21 3.18 -6.31
CA ILE A 106 3.49 2.47 -6.15
C ILE A 106 3.40 1.47 -5.00
N GLY A 107 3.95 0.27 -5.18
CA GLY A 107 4.02 -0.74 -4.12
C GLY A 107 4.75 -0.25 -2.88
N GLY A 108 4.38 -0.76 -1.70
CA GLY A 108 5.01 -0.41 -0.43
C GLY A 108 6.45 -0.90 -0.32
N GLY A 109 7.29 -0.13 0.36
CA GLY A 109 8.71 -0.45 0.57
C GLY A 109 8.90 -1.64 1.51
N LYS A 110 9.90 -2.47 1.24
CA LYS A 110 10.27 -3.62 2.07
C LYS A 110 10.81 -3.19 3.43
N GLY A 111 10.55 -3.94 4.48
CA GLY A 111 11.18 -3.78 5.79
C GLY A 111 12.64 -4.24 5.78
N GLY A 112 13.50 -3.53 6.53
CA GLY A 112 14.94 -3.82 6.64
C GLY A 112 15.26 -5.08 7.44
N GLY A 113 16.37 -5.72 7.14
CA GLY A 113 16.87 -6.91 7.80
C GLY A 113 17.96 -6.63 8.85
N PHE A 114 18.69 -7.69 9.21
CA PHE A 114 19.80 -7.65 10.16
C PHE A 114 21.18 -7.90 9.51
N THR A 115 21.28 -8.80 8.52
CA THR A 115 22.59 -9.30 8.08
C THR A 115 23.24 -8.52 6.94
N SER A 116 22.50 -8.17 5.90
CA SER A 116 23.08 -7.62 4.68
C SER A 116 22.34 -6.40 4.11
N ASN A 117 21.18 -6.12 4.59
CA ASN A 117 20.37 -5.00 4.09
C ASN A 117 19.48 -4.46 5.20
N HIS A 118 20.09 -3.65 6.07
CA HIS A 118 19.40 -3.05 7.22
C HIS A 118 18.45 -1.91 6.81
N SER A 119 18.61 -1.38 5.60
CA SER A 119 17.80 -0.27 5.12
C SER A 119 16.38 -0.73 4.77
N GLY A 120 15.40 0.09 5.14
CA GLY A 120 14.06 0.01 4.58
C GLY A 120 14.08 0.38 3.09
N GLY A 121 13.19 -0.21 2.30
CA GLY A 121 13.03 0.11 0.88
C GLY A 121 12.12 1.32 0.66
N ASP A 122 12.40 2.10 -0.39
CA ASP A 122 11.49 3.13 -0.85
C ASP A 122 10.22 2.50 -1.45
N GLY A 123 9.10 3.23 -1.44
CA GLY A 123 7.84 2.74 -1.98
C GLY A 123 6.74 3.78 -2.00
N GLY A 124 5.51 3.36 -2.20
CA GLY A 124 4.35 4.22 -1.97
C GLY A 124 4.40 4.83 -0.58
N SER A 125 4.51 3.98 0.45
CA SER A 125 5.09 4.34 1.76
C SER A 125 6.38 3.56 1.97
N GLY A 126 7.36 4.13 2.66
CA GLY A 126 8.67 3.54 2.88
C GLY A 126 8.67 2.44 3.94
N GLY A 127 9.54 1.44 3.78
CA GLY A 127 9.78 0.42 4.80
C GLY A 127 10.57 0.97 5.99
N GLY A 128 10.34 0.39 7.17
CA GLY A 128 11.11 0.68 8.38
C GLY A 128 12.53 0.14 8.30
N MET A 129 13.46 0.84 8.91
CA MET A 129 14.84 0.40 9.05
C MET A 129 14.91 -0.84 9.95
N GLY A 130 15.80 -1.77 9.66
CA GLY A 130 16.12 -2.89 10.53
C GLY A 130 17.01 -2.48 11.70
N TYR A 131 18.15 -3.12 11.83
CA TYR A 131 19.11 -2.85 12.90
C TYR A 131 19.98 -1.62 12.63
N PHE A 132 20.30 -0.86 13.69
CA PHE A 132 21.25 0.25 13.64
C PHE A 132 22.64 -0.23 14.11
N ALA A 133 23.52 -0.59 13.17
CA ALA A 133 24.85 -1.08 13.51
C ALA A 133 25.96 -0.04 13.39
N ASP A 134 25.94 0.84 12.38
CA ASP A 134 27.08 1.66 12.01
C ASP A 134 26.74 3.06 11.43
N GLY A 135 25.47 3.44 11.46
CA GLY A 135 25.00 4.74 10.96
C GLY A 135 24.98 4.89 9.43
N SER A 136 25.28 3.84 8.67
CA SER A 136 25.27 3.86 7.19
C SER A 136 23.96 3.39 6.55
N HIS A 137 22.95 3.10 7.35
CA HIS A 137 21.65 2.58 6.89
C HIS A 137 20.53 3.60 7.06
N SER A 138 19.48 3.48 6.23
CA SER A 138 18.36 4.41 6.19
C SER A 138 17.01 3.69 6.23
N ASN A 139 16.00 4.41 6.68
CA ASN A 139 14.61 4.05 6.43
C ASN A 139 14.26 4.27 4.95
N GLY A 140 13.23 3.60 4.46
CA GLY A 140 12.69 3.85 3.13
C GLY A 140 11.92 5.17 3.07
N SER A 141 12.01 5.86 1.94
CA SER A 141 11.22 7.06 1.64
C SER A 141 9.84 6.68 1.13
N GLY A 142 8.82 7.49 1.45
CA GLY A 142 7.52 7.44 0.79
C GLY A 142 7.51 8.25 -0.51
N THR A 143 6.70 7.84 -1.46
CA THR A 143 6.43 8.60 -2.68
C THR A 143 5.53 9.79 -2.34
N SER A 144 5.93 11.00 -2.75
CA SER A 144 5.12 12.22 -2.56
C SER A 144 3.70 12.03 -3.12
N GLY A 145 2.68 12.40 -2.36
CA GLY A 145 1.27 12.24 -2.73
C GLY A 145 0.74 10.81 -2.61
N GLN A 146 1.53 9.84 -2.11
CA GLN A 146 1.10 8.45 -2.00
C GLN A 146 1.30 7.83 -0.61
N GLY A 147 2.27 8.33 0.18
CA GLY A 147 2.52 7.83 1.53
C GLY A 147 3.74 8.46 2.18
N PHE A 148 4.02 8.04 3.41
CA PHE A 148 5.08 8.57 4.25
C PHE A 148 6.26 7.61 4.37
N ALA A 149 7.37 8.14 4.84
CA ALA A 149 8.59 7.37 5.09
C ALA A 149 8.41 6.36 6.25
N GLY A 150 9.21 5.31 6.26
CA GLY A 150 9.38 4.44 7.41
C GLY A 150 10.11 5.13 8.56
N GLY A 151 10.11 4.51 9.74
CA GLY A 151 10.89 4.94 10.90
C GLY A 151 12.37 4.60 10.75
N THR A 152 13.22 5.39 11.42
CA THR A 152 14.65 5.09 11.61
C THR A 152 14.85 4.27 12.90
N SER A 153 15.93 3.51 12.99
CA SER A 153 16.30 2.87 14.25
C SER A 153 17.36 3.68 14.97
N SER A 154 17.17 3.92 16.25
CA SER A 154 18.16 4.53 17.14
C SER A 154 18.67 3.55 18.22
N GLY A 155 18.35 2.25 18.07
CA GLY A 155 18.67 1.22 19.04
C GLY A 155 18.51 -0.18 18.48
N PHE A 156 18.26 -1.16 19.34
CA PHE A 156 18.15 -2.57 18.99
C PHE A 156 16.73 -3.03 18.62
N GLY A 157 15.73 -2.11 18.52
CA GLY A 157 14.40 -2.41 17.97
C GLY A 157 14.33 -2.11 16.48
N GLY A 158 13.64 -2.93 15.72
CA GLY A 158 13.26 -2.66 14.33
C GLY A 158 12.26 -1.52 14.24
N SER A 159 12.31 -0.72 13.19
CA SER A 159 11.41 0.44 13.01
C SER A 159 10.13 0.05 12.29
N GLY A 160 9.06 0.80 12.53
CA GLY A 160 7.81 0.65 11.80
C GLY A 160 7.91 1.16 10.37
N GLY A 161 7.20 0.52 9.44
CA GLY A 161 7.01 1.03 8.08
C GLY A 161 6.09 2.26 8.05
N GLY A 162 6.25 3.11 7.05
CA GLY A 162 5.36 4.25 6.80
C GLY A 162 3.96 3.80 6.41
N GLY A 163 2.97 4.61 6.77
CA GLY A 163 1.59 4.47 6.34
C GLY A 163 1.18 5.55 5.35
N ALA A 164 -0.04 5.47 4.86
CA ALA A 164 -0.56 6.47 3.91
C ALA A 164 -0.77 7.84 4.56
N SER A 165 -1.01 7.94 5.88
CA SER A 165 -1.24 9.23 6.57
C SER A 165 -0.17 9.58 7.61
N ALA A 166 0.74 8.71 7.95
CA ALA A 166 1.76 8.99 8.97
C ALA A 166 3.08 8.26 8.70
N VAL A 167 4.17 8.83 9.18
CA VAL A 167 5.48 8.18 9.19
C VAL A 167 5.49 6.98 10.13
N GLY A 168 6.35 6.00 9.84
CA GLY A 168 6.63 4.91 10.77
C GLY A 168 7.37 5.41 12.02
N VAL A 169 7.13 4.77 13.16
CA VAL A 169 7.80 5.12 14.43
C VAL A 169 9.17 4.45 14.47
N ASN A 170 10.11 5.16 15.06
CA ASN A 170 11.48 4.68 15.24
C ASN A 170 11.53 3.46 16.17
N GLY A 171 12.34 2.49 15.82
CA GLY A 171 12.75 1.44 16.76
C GLY A 171 13.75 1.99 17.78
N THR A 172 13.65 1.56 19.02
CA THR A 172 14.43 2.07 20.15
C THR A 172 14.92 0.95 21.06
N GLY A 173 15.51 1.31 22.16
CA GLY A 173 15.92 0.40 23.24
C GLY A 173 17.39 0.02 23.18
N PRO A 174 17.96 -0.32 24.38
CA PRO A 174 19.34 -0.79 24.51
C PRO A 174 19.49 -2.23 23.96
N GLU A 175 20.72 -2.68 23.86
CA GLU A 175 21.03 -4.09 23.66
C GLU A 175 20.29 -4.94 24.69
N ARG A 176 19.64 -6.01 24.24
CA ARG A 176 18.83 -6.97 25.03
C ARG A 176 17.47 -6.47 25.54
N SER A 177 16.98 -5.33 25.03
CA SER A 177 15.64 -4.82 25.33
C SER A 177 15.15 -3.89 24.22
N GLY A 178 15.36 -4.30 22.95
CA GLY A 178 14.94 -3.52 21.79
C GLY A 178 13.43 -3.46 21.65
N VAL A 179 12.89 -2.26 21.48
CA VAL A 179 11.45 -2.00 21.30
C VAL A 179 11.18 -1.66 19.84
N GLY A 180 10.33 -2.45 19.19
CA GLY A 180 9.89 -2.22 17.83
C GLY A 180 9.04 -0.97 17.70
N GLY A 181 9.30 -0.17 16.65
CA GLY A 181 8.51 1.01 16.32
C GLY A 181 7.15 0.64 15.72
N ASN A 182 6.11 1.42 16.02
CA ASN A 182 4.78 1.20 15.45
C ASN A 182 4.75 1.59 13.95
N GLY A 183 3.92 0.92 13.17
CA GLY A 183 3.63 1.29 11.79
C GLY A 183 2.85 2.61 11.71
N GLY A 184 3.09 3.38 10.64
CA GLY A 184 2.36 4.60 10.33
C GLY A 184 0.89 4.32 10.01
N ALA A 185 0.00 5.23 10.36
CA ALA A 185 -1.43 5.10 10.13
C ALA A 185 -1.81 5.20 8.64
N GLY A 186 -2.92 4.57 8.27
CA GLY A 186 -3.56 4.67 6.96
C GLY A 186 -4.54 5.83 6.85
N VAL A 187 -5.13 5.99 5.67
CA VAL A 187 -6.14 7.02 5.35
C VAL A 187 -7.54 6.41 5.36
N ALA A 188 -8.49 7.11 5.95
CA ALA A 188 -9.92 6.77 5.88
C ALA A 188 -10.54 7.38 4.62
N SER A 189 -11.40 6.61 3.94
CA SER A 189 -12.20 7.07 2.79
C SER A 189 -13.61 6.52 2.87
N ASP A 190 -14.56 7.32 2.46
CA ASP A 190 -16.00 6.99 2.35
C ASP A 190 -16.44 6.77 0.90
N ILE A 191 -15.53 6.66 -0.04
CA ILE A 191 -15.82 6.48 -1.47
C ILE A 191 -16.78 5.30 -1.75
N THR A 192 -16.76 4.27 -0.89
CA THR A 192 -17.65 3.10 -0.97
C THR A 192 -18.99 3.28 -0.26
N GLY A 193 -19.27 4.48 0.29
CA GLY A 193 -20.49 4.78 1.04
C GLY A 193 -20.36 4.65 2.56
N SER A 194 -19.28 4.08 3.09
CA SER A 194 -18.94 4.05 4.51
C SER A 194 -17.46 4.25 4.71
N SER A 195 -17.08 4.86 5.85
CA SER A 195 -15.67 5.16 6.12
C SER A 195 -14.88 3.89 6.43
N VAL A 196 -13.85 3.64 5.63
CA VAL A 196 -12.92 2.50 5.80
C VAL A 196 -11.49 3.01 5.73
N THR A 197 -10.70 2.72 6.78
CA THR A 197 -9.26 3.04 6.81
C THR A 197 -8.45 1.96 6.12
N ARG A 198 -7.50 2.36 5.23
CA ARG A 198 -6.57 1.46 4.52
C ARG A 198 -5.18 2.07 4.44
N GLY A 199 -4.19 1.26 4.11
CA GLY A 199 -2.81 1.71 3.89
C GLY A 199 -2.04 1.97 5.19
N GLY A 200 -2.20 1.14 6.22
CA GLY A 200 -1.37 1.17 7.43
C GLY A 200 -0.01 0.49 7.23
N GLY A 201 1.07 1.05 7.78
CA GLY A 201 2.41 0.44 7.77
C GLY A 201 2.54 -0.72 8.75
N GLY A 202 3.49 -1.62 8.54
CA GLY A 202 3.82 -2.71 9.45
C GLY A 202 4.61 -2.23 10.68
N GLY A 203 4.40 -2.84 11.85
CA GLY A 203 5.23 -2.61 13.04
C GLY A 203 6.59 -3.29 12.92
N GLY A 204 7.62 -2.73 13.55
CA GLY A 204 8.94 -3.33 13.67
C GLY A 204 8.98 -4.44 14.72
N GLY A 205 9.89 -5.39 14.58
CA GLY A 205 10.09 -6.47 15.56
C GLY A 205 10.93 -6.02 16.75
N ALA A 206 10.84 -6.76 17.86
CA ALA A 206 11.73 -6.62 19.00
C ALA A 206 13.16 -7.04 18.63
N GLY A 207 14.16 -6.37 19.19
CA GLY A 207 15.56 -6.71 18.96
C GLY A 207 16.16 -7.47 20.13
N ASP A 208 17.25 -8.17 19.87
CA ASP A 208 18.13 -9.02 20.74
C ASP A 208 17.72 -9.08 22.22
N ASP A 209 16.63 -9.77 22.50
CA ASP A 209 16.10 -9.87 23.85
C ASP A 209 16.44 -11.22 24.49
N ARG A 210 17.64 -11.29 25.06
CA ARG A 210 18.03 -12.44 25.87
C ARG A 210 17.41 -12.44 27.28
N ASN A 211 16.61 -11.39 27.59
CA ASN A 211 15.97 -11.20 28.89
C ASN A 211 14.44 -11.07 28.81
N ASP A 212 13.84 -11.38 27.65
CA ASP A 212 12.37 -11.36 27.41
C ASP A 212 11.65 -10.02 27.71
N ASN A 213 12.32 -8.87 27.54
CA ASN A 213 11.77 -7.54 27.83
C ASN A 213 11.53 -6.66 26.60
N GLY A 214 11.85 -7.13 25.39
CA GLY A 214 11.60 -6.42 24.14
C GLY A 214 10.15 -6.59 23.68
N SER A 215 9.57 -5.55 23.09
CA SER A 215 8.22 -5.60 22.54
C SER A 215 8.23 -5.28 21.05
N GLY A 216 7.40 -5.99 20.28
CA GLY A 216 7.15 -5.65 18.89
C GLY A 216 6.26 -4.41 18.78
N GLY A 217 6.45 -3.62 17.71
CA GLY A 217 5.61 -2.50 17.36
C GLY A 217 4.23 -2.93 16.85
N SER A 218 3.20 -2.19 17.16
CA SER A 218 1.86 -2.39 16.60
C SER A 218 1.83 -2.03 15.11
N GLY A 219 1.01 -2.72 14.33
CA GLY A 219 0.71 -2.31 12.96
C GLY A 219 -0.10 -1.00 12.94
N GLY A 220 0.10 -0.18 11.90
CA GLY A 220 -0.67 1.02 11.67
C GLY A 220 -2.15 0.71 11.38
N SER A 221 -3.05 1.59 11.81
CA SER A 221 -4.48 1.49 11.47
C SER A 221 -4.67 1.42 9.96
N GLY A 222 -5.62 0.60 9.50
CA GLY A 222 -5.84 0.40 8.06
C GLY A 222 -5.11 -0.82 7.49
N GLY A 223 -4.91 -1.85 8.31
CA GLY A 223 -4.45 -3.17 7.87
C GLY A 223 -2.96 -3.42 7.96
N GLY A 224 -2.19 -2.51 8.57
CA GLY A 224 -0.79 -2.78 8.92
C GLY A 224 -0.68 -3.93 9.92
N ALA A 225 0.30 -4.81 9.73
CA ALA A 225 0.52 -5.95 10.61
C ALA A 225 1.52 -5.62 11.75
N SER A 226 1.30 -6.16 12.93
CA SER A 226 2.21 -5.97 14.06
C SER A 226 3.51 -6.75 13.86
N GLY A 227 4.61 -6.15 14.27
CA GLY A 227 5.86 -6.86 14.52
C GLY A 227 5.71 -7.78 15.74
N THR A 228 6.70 -8.63 15.96
CA THR A 228 6.66 -9.60 17.03
C THR A 228 7.60 -9.25 18.15
N GLU A 229 7.23 -9.69 19.33
CA GLU A 229 8.06 -9.76 20.52
C GLU A 229 8.79 -11.12 20.56
N LEU A 230 9.86 -11.17 21.33
CA LEU A 230 10.50 -12.43 21.69
C LEU A 230 9.75 -13.09 22.83
N ASN A 231 9.43 -14.35 22.67
CA ASN A 231 8.74 -15.14 23.69
C ASN A 231 9.64 -16.32 24.07
N GLY A 232 10.57 -16.10 25.00
CA GLY A 232 11.58 -17.09 25.41
C GLY A 232 12.64 -17.37 24.33
N ALA A 233 13.13 -18.59 24.25
CA ALA A 233 14.22 -18.98 23.36
C ALA A 233 13.87 -19.09 21.86
N ASN A 234 12.74 -18.58 21.43
CA ASN A 234 12.25 -18.78 20.06
C ASN A 234 12.21 -17.47 19.24
N THR A 235 12.74 -17.56 18.05
CA THR A 235 12.54 -16.53 17.01
C THR A 235 11.08 -16.50 16.56
N SER A 236 10.49 -15.32 16.49
CA SER A 236 9.08 -15.14 16.08
C SER A 236 8.96 -14.53 14.70
N VAL A 237 7.96 -14.96 13.94
CA VAL A 237 7.66 -14.42 12.61
C VAL A 237 6.66 -13.27 12.74
N GLY A 238 6.98 -12.11 12.15
CA GLY A 238 6.08 -10.96 12.07
C GLY A 238 4.73 -11.34 11.46
N ASN A 239 3.67 -10.67 11.91
CA ASN A 239 2.33 -10.93 11.38
C ASN A 239 2.22 -10.50 9.93
N SER A 240 1.39 -11.21 9.14
CA SER A 240 1.06 -10.77 7.79
C SER A 240 -0.10 -9.80 7.80
N ALA A 241 -0.06 -8.80 6.93
CA ALA A 241 -1.13 -7.84 6.72
C ALA A 241 -2.33 -8.47 6.04
N SER A 242 -3.51 -7.92 6.29
CA SER A 242 -4.75 -8.38 5.67
C SER A 242 -4.79 -8.08 4.17
N ALA A 243 -5.36 -8.97 3.38
CA ALA A 243 -5.59 -8.72 1.96
C ALA A 243 -6.51 -7.51 1.73
N ASN A 244 -6.38 -6.84 0.59
CA ASN A 244 -7.20 -5.70 0.15
C ASN A 244 -7.10 -4.46 1.06
N THR A 245 -6.01 -4.37 1.86
CA THR A 245 -5.74 -3.21 2.72
C THR A 245 -4.53 -2.42 2.29
N GLY A 246 -3.67 -2.97 1.41
CA GLY A 246 -2.38 -2.37 1.08
C GLY A 246 -1.47 -2.23 2.30
N GLY A 247 -1.75 -2.95 3.39
CA GLY A 247 -1.00 -2.82 4.63
C GLY A 247 0.41 -3.42 4.55
N GLY A 248 1.36 -2.85 5.28
CA GLY A 248 2.72 -3.40 5.40
C GLY A 248 2.78 -4.60 6.34
N GLY A 249 3.63 -5.59 6.05
CA GLY A 249 3.89 -6.76 6.89
C GLY A 249 4.73 -6.40 8.14
N GLY A 250 4.52 -7.11 9.25
CA GLY A 250 5.26 -6.90 10.49
C GLY A 250 6.69 -7.43 10.44
N GLY A 251 7.61 -6.80 11.15
CA GLY A 251 9.00 -7.26 11.33
C GLY A 251 9.11 -8.44 12.28
N GLY A 252 10.08 -9.30 12.09
CA GLY A 252 10.40 -10.41 12.96
C GLY A 252 11.22 -9.97 14.19
N ALA A 253 11.23 -10.78 15.22
CA ALA A 253 12.03 -10.55 16.41
C ALA A 253 13.28 -11.46 16.44
N ASN A 254 14.41 -10.91 16.85
CA ASN A 254 15.69 -11.61 16.88
C ASN A 254 16.18 -11.85 18.31
N GLN A 255 16.72 -13.06 18.56
CA GLN A 255 17.28 -13.45 19.85
C GLN A 255 18.81 -13.29 19.94
N GLY A 256 19.43 -12.67 18.94
CA GLY A 256 20.89 -12.56 18.85
C GLY A 256 21.58 -13.82 18.29
N GLY A 257 22.80 -13.65 17.80
CA GLY A 257 23.53 -14.71 17.12
C GLY A 257 22.99 -14.99 15.73
N SER A 258 22.78 -16.26 15.39
CA SER A 258 22.30 -16.69 14.06
C SER A 258 20.80 -16.97 13.98
N ASN A 259 20.05 -16.69 15.06
CA ASN A 259 18.62 -16.95 15.15
C ASN A 259 17.83 -15.71 14.80
N PHE A 260 17.41 -15.62 13.54
CA PHE A 260 16.65 -14.48 13.02
C PHE A 260 15.16 -14.79 12.91
N GLY A 261 14.32 -13.90 13.41
CA GLY A 261 12.88 -13.95 13.16
C GLY A 261 12.56 -13.73 11.67
N GLY A 262 11.45 -14.29 11.23
CA GLY A 262 10.93 -14.02 9.90
C GLY A 262 10.06 -12.76 9.88
N GLY A 263 9.93 -12.10 8.73
CA GLY A 263 8.96 -11.03 8.54
C GLY A 263 7.63 -11.54 7.97
N GLY A 264 6.53 -10.85 8.27
CA GLY A 264 5.22 -11.12 7.69
C GLY A 264 5.05 -10.54 6.29
N SER A 265 4.16 -11.10 5.50
CA SER A 265 3.84 -10.57 4.17
C SER A 265 3.00 -9.30 4.23
N GLY A 266 3.18 -8.41 3.25
CA GLY A 266 2.28 -7.27 3.04
C GLY A 266 0.91 -7.72 2.51
N GLY A 267 -0.10 -6.87 2.69
CA GLY A 267 -1.45 -7.08 2.15
C GLY A 267 -1.54 -6.67 0.68
N SER A 268 -2.41 -7.33 -0.09
CA SER A 268 -2.68 -6.91 -1.46
C SER A 268 -3.31 -5.52 -1.54
N GLY A 269 -3.19 -4.90 -2.69
CA GLY A 269 -3.85 -3.65 -3.05
C GLY A 269 -5.37 -3.79 -3.19
N PHE A 270 -6.02 -2.67 -3.54
CA PHE A 270 -7.46 -2.55 -3.67
C PHE A 270 -7.80 -1.38 -4.58
N ILE A 271 -8.79 -1.53 -5.45
CA ILE A 271 -9.24 -0.45 -6.32
C ILE A 271 -10.74 -0.23 -6.14
N VAL A 272 -11.16 1.04 -6.05
CA VAL A 272 -12.56 1.46 -6.15
C VAL A 272 -12.72 2.30 -7.42
N ILE A 273 -13.78 2.00 -8.16
CA ILE A 273 -14.25 2.75 -9.32
C ILE A 273 -15.66 3.24 -9.00
N LYS A 274 -15.88 4.56 -9.03
CA LYS A 274 -17.20 5.16 -8.81
C LYS A 274 -17.53 6.07 -9.99
N ILE A 275 -18.60 5.74 -10.71
CA ILE A 275 -19.06 6.43 -11.92
C ILE A 275 -20.56 6.80 -11.81
N ALA A 276 -21.02 7.76 -12.61
CA ALA A 276 -22.45 8.06 -12.73
C ALA A 276 -23.23 6.79 -13.15
N ASP A 277 -24.45 6.62 -12.65
CA ASP A 277 -25.28 5.43 -12.91
C ASP A 277 -25.82 5.32 -14.34
N THR A 278 -25.63 6.39 -15.13
CA THR A 278 -25.86 6.39 -16.59
C THR A 278 -24.81 5.60 -17.37
N HIS A 279 -23.77 5.08 -16.69
CA HIS A 279 -22.69 4.32 -17.31
C HIS A 279 -22.45 3.01 -16.56
N THR A 280 -21.80 2.06 -17.22
CA THR A 280 -21.40 0.75 -16.67
C THR A 280 -19.91 0.52 -16.84
N ALA A 281 -19.33 -0.37 -16.04
CA ALA A 281 -17.96 -0.87 -16.20
C ALA A 281 -18.00 -2.38 -16.46
N ALA A 282 -17.36 -2.81 -17.54
CA ALA A 282 -17.14 -4.22 -17.89
C ALA A 282 -15.67 -4.58 -17.65
N PHE A 283 -15.42 -5.71 -17.01
CA PHE A 283 -14.08 -6.18 -16.65
C PHE A 283 -13.68 -7.40 -17.48
N SER A 284 -12.39 -7.51 -17.78
CA SER A 284 -11.83 -8.73 -18.40
C SER A 284 -11.93 -9.94 -17.45
N GLY A 285 -11.85 -11.14 -18.00
CA GLY A 285 -12.18 -12.39 -17.28
C GLY A 285 -11.28 -12.73 -16.08
N GLY A 286 -10.11 -12.10 -15.97
CA GLY A 286 -9.18 -12.31 -14.85
C GLY A 286 -9.35 -11.35 -13.68
N VAL A 287 -10.37 -10.48 -13.70
CA VAL A 287 -10.64 -9.50 -12.65
C VAL A 287 -11.64 -10.04 -11.64
N THR A 288 -11.28 -9.97 -10.35
CA THR A 288 -12.22 -10.22 -9.25
C THR A 288 -12.80 -8.88 -8.77
N SER A 289 -14.08 -8.67 -9.06
CA SER A 289 -14.79 -7.44 -8.72
C SER A 289 -16.15 -7.71 -8.05
N ALA A 290 -16.67 -6.70 -7.35
CA ALA A 290 -18.01 -6.68 -6.77
C ALA A 290 -18.64 -5.30 -6.88
N GLY A 291 -19.97 -5.21 -6.74
CA GLY A 291 -20.72 -3.95 -6.81
C GLY A 291 -21.36 -3.73 -8.17
N GLY A 292 -21.51 -2.47 -8.58
CA GLY A 292 -22.07 -2.05 -9.87
C GLY A 292 -23.58 -1.83 -9.89
N SER A 293 -24.29 -2.06 -8.79
CA SER A 293 -25.70 -1.66 -8.68
C SER A 293 -25.82 -0.14 -8.58
N ALA A 294 -26.81 0.44 -9.29
CA ALA A 294 -27.08 1.87 -9.23
C ALA A 294 -27.64 2.23 -7.85
N SER A 295 -27.08 3.26 -7.23
CA SER A 295 -27.54 3.81 -5.96
C SER A 295 -27.13 5.27 -5.82
N GLY A 296 -28.07 6.14 -5.48
CA GLY A 296 -27.80 7.57 -5.25
C GLY A 296 -27.19 8.30 -6.44
N GLY A 297 -27.49 7.89 -7.68
CA GLY A 297 -26.96 8.49 -8.90
C GLY A 297 -25.58 7.94 -9.32
N PHE A 298 -25.06 6.92 -8.64
CA PHE A 298 -23.74 6.33 -8.91
C PHE A 298 -23.76 4.80 -8.95
N ARG A 299 -22.78 4.24 -9.62
CA ARG A 299 -22.37 2.84 -9.50
C ARG A 299 -20.98 2.79 -8.88
N VAL A 300 -20.83 1.93 -7.87
CA VAL A 300 -19.55 1.72 -7.19
C VAL A 300 -19.11 0.28 -7.40
N TYR A 301 -17.91 0.12 -7.94
CA TYR A 301 -17.27 -1.18 -8.11
C TYR A 301 -16.03 -1.26 -7.22
N THR A 302 -15.81 -2.42 -6.63
CA THR A 302 -14.59 -2.74 -5.88
C THR A 302 -13.85 -3.85 -6.60
N VAL A 303 -12.54 -3.70 -6.78
CA VAL A 303 -11.66 -4.68 -7.43
C VAL A 303 -10.63 -5.15 -6.43
N THR A 304 -10.60 -6.45 -6.18
CA THR A 304 -9.78 -7.08 -5.13
C THR A 304 -8.63 -7.91 -5.67
N ALA A 305 -8.69 -8.33 -6.93
CA ALA A 305 -7.60 -9.07 -7.57
C ALA A 305 -7.67 -8.96 -9.10
N THR A 306 -6.50 -9.11 -9.72
CA THR A 306 -6.33 -9.33 -11.15
C THR A 306 -5.41 -10.53 -11.35
N SER A 307 -5.71 -11.40 -12.34
CA SER A 307 -4.92 -12.60 -12.61
C SER A 307 -3.60 -12.30 -13.31
N SER A 308 -3.52 -11.13 -13.97
CA SER A 308 -2.34 -10.66 -14.69
C SER A 308 -2.26 -9.13 -14.70
N SER A 309 -1.15 -8.58 -15.19
CA SER A 309 -0.98 -7.14 -15.42
C SER A 309 -1.63 -6.64 -16.70
N SER A 310 -2.21 -7.52 -17.52
CA SER A 310 -2.89 -7.19 -18.78
C SER A 310 -4.42 -7.14 -18.65
N GLU A 311 -4.95 -7.23 -17.44
CA GLU A 311 -6.39 -7.10 -17.22
C GLU A 311 -6.86 -5.66 -17.50
N THR A 312 -8.14 -5.55 -17.86
CA THR A 312 -8.71 -4.28 -18.33
C THR A 312 -10.10 -4.02 -17.75
N VAL A 313 -10.49 -2.74 -17.79
CA VAL A 313 -11.86 -2.27 -17.63
C VAL A 313 -12.26 -1.44 -18.85
N THR A 314 -13.51 -1.59 -19.28
CA THR A 314 -14.14 -0.78 -20.35
C THR A 314 -15.37 -0.12 -19.79
N PHE A 315 -15.54 1.17 -20.07
CA PHE A 315 -16.71 1.94 -19.64
C PHE A 315 -17.63 2.20 -20.83
N SER A 316 -18.94 2.01 -20.65
CA SER A 316 -19.95 2.19 -21.69
C SER A 316 -21.19 2.89 -21.10
N GLU A 317 -22.04 3.45 -21.95
CA GLU A 317 -23.38 3.88 -21.53
C GLU A 317 -24.20 2.71 -20.97
N ALA A 318 -25.10 2.98 -19.99
CA ALA A 318 -25.89 1.95 -19.28
C ALA A 318 -27.16 1.57 -20.04
#